data_bcadc93b45d5d0a70326f95a8ec4f3d9
#
_entry.id   bcadc93b45d5d0a70326f95a8ec4f3d9
#
_cell.length_a   1.000
_cell.length_b   1.000
_cell.length_c   1.000
_cell.angle_alpha   90.00
_cell.angle_beta   90.00
_cell.angle_gamma   90.00
#
_symmetry.space_group_name_H-M   'P 1'
#
loop_
_entity.id
_entity.type
_entity.pdbx_description
1 polymer ?
#
loop_
_entity_poly.entity_id
_entity_poly.type
_entity_poly.pdbx_seq_one_letter_code
_entity_poly.pdbx_strand_id
1 'polypeptide(L)'
;IIEQLVGTSDVVIDNFGVGTMADLGFGIEELRAINPDIIVASLSGYGQTGPSAWYMAYGPAGGSLAGLYAATGYEGGPATETGISIGDPGTGMTAAWAVAAALAARTRTGIAAAIDVSMVEAVASTVGEPWMAYLATGDNPERIGNHDPVWAPHECYPASGRDNWVTIACTTDDEWQRLAAVLDPELPNAPRFLTAVDRKRNEFELDQIISAWTCGRDHWEVARQLQAIGVAAFPSQSPQALW
;
A
#
# COMPACT_ATOMS: atom_id res chain seq x y z
N ILE A 1 21.52 30.52 -14.63
CA ILE A 1 20.43 29.73 -15.22
C ILE A 1 19.44 29.33 -14.12
N ILE A 2 19.88 28.66 -13.00
CA ILE A 2 18.96 28.19 -11.95
C ILE A 2 18.21 29.39 -11.33
N GLU A 3 18.89 30.47 -10.96
CA GLU A 3 18.27 31.69 -10.43
C GLU A 3 17.19 32.26 -11.37
N GLN A 4 17.45 32.24 -12.67
CA GLN A 4 16.49 32.71 -13.69
C GLN A 4 15.24 31.81 -13.74
N LEU A 5 15.43 30.48 -13.59
CA LEU A 5 14.32 29.55 -13.52
C LEU A 5 13.50 29.74 -12.23
N VAL A 6 14.16 29.89 -11.09
CA VAL A 6 13.50 30.15 -9.81
C VAL A 6 12.65 31.41 -9.86
N GLY A 7 13.16 32.49 -10.49
CA GLY A 7 12.45 33.76 -10.66
C GLY A 7 11.13 33.65 -11.44
N THR A 8 10.95 32.56 -12.21
CA THR A 8 9.74 32.32 -13.04
C THR A 8 8.96 31.08 -12.65
N SER A 9 9.42 30.37 -11.61
CA SER A 9 8.79 29.14 -11.13
C SER A 9 7.86 29.40 -9.95
N ASP A 10 6.86 28.55 -9.80
CA ASP A 10 5.97 28.55 -8.63
C ASP A 10 6.49 27.65 -7.50
N VAL A 11 7.24 26.60 -7.87
CA VAL A 11 7.68 25.56 -6.94
C VAL A 11 9.11 25.13 -7.28
N VAL A 12 9.93 24.94 -6.25
CA VAL A 12 11.20 24.20 -6.32
C VAL A 12 11.04 22.92 -5.54
N ILE A 13 11.43 21.81 -6.16
CA ILE A 13 11.40 20.46 -5.53
C ILE A 13 12.82 19.90 -5.56
N ASP A 14 13.27 19.37 -4.44
CA ASP A 14 14.51 18.61 -4.34
C ASP A 14 14.32 17.30 -3.59
N ASN A 15 15.18 16.32 -3.87
CA ASN A 15 15.27 15.06 -3.12
C ASN A 15 16.71 14.78 -2.63
N PHE A 16 17.43 15.82 -2.30
CA PHE A 16 18.79 15.73 -1.80
C PHE A 16 18.82 15.41 -0.30
N GLY A 17 20.01 15.00 0.17
CA GLY A 17 20.28 14.92 1.60
C GLY A 17 20.20 16.29 2.27
N VAL A 18 19.92 16.28 3.58
CA VAL A 18 19.76 17.49 4.40
C VAL A 18 20.95 18.44 4.23
N GLY A 19 20.67 19.71 4.05
CA GLY A 19 21.66 20.77 3.89
C GLY A 19 22.22 20.95 2.48
N THR A 20 22.08 19.96 1.60
CA THR A 20 22.71 20.01 0.25
C THR A 20 22.26 21.23 -0.57
N MET A 21 20.96 21.57 -0.54
CA MET A 21 20.48 22.77 -1.25
C MET A 21 21.10 24.05 -0.70
N ALA A 22 21.25 24.17 0.60
CA ALA A 22 21.91 25.30 1.24
C ALA A 22 23.41 25.37 0.89
N ASP A 23 24.12 24.24 0.90
CA ASP A 23 25.54 24.15 0.53
C ASP A 23 25.77 24.54 -0.94
N LEU A 24 24.78 24.32 -1.80
CA LEU A 24 24.79 24.75 -3.20
C LEU A 24 24.40 26.22 -3.40
N GLY A 25 24.04 26.94 -2.33
CA GLY A 25 23.60 28.32 -2.40
C GLY A 25 22.11 28.49 -2.83
N PHE A 26 21.31 27.44 -2.69
CA PHE A 26 19.88 27.42 -2.99
C PHE A 26 19.04 26.99 -1.78
N GLY A 27 19.46 27.33 -0.57
CA GLY A 27 18.64 27.18 0.62
C GLY A 27 17.35 28.03 0.52
N ILE A 28 16.44 27.82 1.45
CA ILE A 28 15.12 28.44 1.41
C ILE A 28 15.19 29.98 1.43
N GLU A 29 16.15 30.54 2.16
CA GLU A 29 16.31 32.00 2.25
C GLU A 29 16.84 32.59 0.95
N GLU A 30 17.81 31.91 0.30
CA GLU A 30 18.33 32.32 -1.00
C GLU A 30 17.27 32.19 -2.09
N LEU A 31 16.49 31.11 -2.11
CA LEU A 31 15.40 30.93 -3.05
C LEU A 31 14.31 32.02 -2.87
N ARG A 32 13.96 32.37 -1.64
CA ARG A 32 13.00 33.44 -1.33
C ARG A 32 13.53 34.85 -1.61
N ALA A 33 14.83 35.05 -1.54
CA ALA A 33 15.45 36.32 -1.97
C ALA A 33 15.29 36.55 -3.47
N ILE A 34 15.27 35.47 -4.29
CA ILE A 34 15.05 35.53 -5.74
C ILE A 34 13.55 35.63 -6.07
N ASN A 35 12.72 34.80 -5.40
CA ASN A 35 11.27 34.75 -5.61
C ASN A 35 10.57 34.59 -4.24
N PRO A 36 10.03 35.66 -3.66
CA PRO A 36 9.38 35.63 -2.34
C PRO A 36 8.17 34.67 -2.27
N ASP A 37 7.54 34.42 -3.41
CA ASP A 37 6.34 33.57 -3.51
C ASP A 37 6.66 32.10 -3.81
N ILE A 38 7.94 31.73 -3.83
CA ILE A 38 8.36 30.34 -4.16
C ILE A 38 7.94 29.35 -3.08
N ILE A 39 7.29 28.27 -3.48
CA ILE A 39 7.06 27.09 -2.63
C ILE A 39 8.27 26.19 -2.76
N VAL A 40 8.84 25.77 -1.63
CA VAL A 40 9.99 24.86 -1.61
C VAL A 40 9.53 23.54 -1.00
N ALA A 41 9.76 22.42 -1.71
CA ALA A 41 9.44 21.09 -1.26
C ALA A 41 10.70 20.24 -1.25
N SER A 42 11.18 19.87 -0.06
CA SER A 42 12.34 19.00 0.14
C SER A 42 11.88 17.60 0.54
N LEU A 43 12.30 16.59 -0.22
CA LEU A 43 11.99 15.19 -0.01
C LEU A 43 13.24 14.46 0.44
N SER A 44 13.20 13.82 1.61
CA SER A 44 14.34 13.07 2.10
C SER A 44 13.90 11.78 2.81
N GLY A 45 14.85 10.91 3.14
CA GLY A 45 14.54 9.66 3.82
C GLY A 45 13.85 9.84 5.16
N TYR A 46 14.34 10.79 5.96
CA TYR A 46 13.95 10.99 7.36
C TYR A 46 13.41 12.38 7.67
N GLY A 47 13.19 13.21 6.66
CA GLY A 47 12.85 14.62 6.84
C GLY A 47 14.09 15.52 7.00
N GLN A 48 13.88 16.83 6.97
CA GLN A 48 14.95 17.83 7.06
C GLN A 48 15.39 18.09 8.51
N THR A 49 14.66 17.56 9.50
CA THR A 49 14.88 17.81 10.93
C THR A 49 14.88 16.50 11.72
N GLY A 50 15.36 16.54 12.96
CA GLY A 50 15.38 15.38 13.86
C GLY A 50 16.70 14.62 13.87
N PRO A 51 16.83 13.62 14.78
CA PRO A 51 18.10 12.94 15.04
C PRO A 51 18.60 12.08 13.89
N SER A 52 17.71 11.64 13.02
CA SER A 52 18.00 10.75 11.87
C SER A 52 18.06 11.49 10.53
N ALA A 53 17.88 12.81 10.50
CA ALA A 53 17.81 13.60 9.26
C ALA A 53 19.04 13.42 8.34
N TRP A 54 20.20 13.15 8.90
CA TRP A 54 21.46 12.99 8.18
C TRP A 54 21.65 11.62 7.51
N TYR A 55 20.79 10.65 7.78
CA TYR A 55 20.85 9.36 7.13
C TYR A 55 20.24 9.42 5.73
N MET A 56 20.89 8.74 4.81
CA MET A 56 20.32 8.51 3.47
C MET A 56 19.39 7.28 3.51
N ALA A 57 18.29 7.35 2.78
CA ALA A 57 17.39 6.23 2.59
C ALA A 57 16.99 6.10 1.13
N TYR A 58 16.79 4.85 0.72
CA TYR A 58 16.09 4.47 -0.49
C TYR A 58 14.73 3.88 -0.11
N GLY A 59 13.82 3.72 -1.06
CA GLY A 59 12.47 3.22 -0.82
C GLY A 59 12.37 1.99 0.09
N PRO A 60 13.21 0.94 -0.06
CA PRO A 60 13.20 -0.21 0.85
C PRO A 60 13.49 0.14 2.32
N ALA A 61 14.39 1.10 2.57
CA ALA A 61 14.67 1.55 3.93
C ALA A 61 13.44 2.28 4.53
N GLY A 62 12.77 3.12 3.74
CA GLY A 62 11.52 3.78 4.15
C GLY A 62 10.45 2.78 4.55
N GLY A 63 10.21 1.76 3.72
CA GLY A 63 9.24 0.70 3.99
C GLY A 63 9.57 -0.13 5.24
N SER A 64 10.85 -0.47 5.43
CA SER A 64 11.32 -1.23 6.58
C SER A 64 11.12 -0.47 7.89
N LEU A 65 11.55 0.79 7.93
CA LEU A 65 11.48 1.63 9.13
C LEU A 65 10.08 2.07 9.48
N ALA A 66 9.21 2.22 8.49
CA ALA A 66 7.79 2.50 8.70
C ALA A 66 7.00 1.30 9.24
N GLY A 67 7.60 0.10 9.30
CA GLY A 67 6.94 -1.13 9.74
C GLY A 67 6.16 -1.86 8.64
N LEU A 68 6.12 -1.35 7.41
CA LEU A 68 5.37 -1.95 6.30
C LEU A 68 5.80 -3.40 6.04
N TYR A 69 7.11 -3.64 5.90
CA TYR A 69 7.60 -4.98 5.58
C TYR A 69 7.53 -5.95 6.77
N ALA A 70 7.49 -5.43 8.01
CA ALA A 70 7.22 -6.26 9.18
C ALA A 70 5.79 -6.81 9.18
N ALA A 71 4.84 -6.05 8.63
CA ALA A 71 3.44 -6.44 8.51
C ALA A 71 3.13 -7.25 7.23
N THR A 72 4.08 -7.33 6.27
CA THR A 72 3.90 -8.00 4.97
C THR A 72 4.62 -9.34 4.92
N GLY A 73 3.95 -10.36 4.39
CA GLY A 73 4.49 -11.71 4.23
C GLY A 73 3.48 -12.78 4.59
N TYR A 74 3.83 -14.02 4.37
CA TYR A 74 2.99 -15.17 4.67
C TYR A 74 3.18 -15.64 6.12
N GLU A 75 2.18 -16.36 6.64
CA GLU A 75 2.19 -16.93 7.99
C GLU A 75 3.44 -17.79 8.23
N GLY A 76 4.12 -17.56 9.36
CA GLY A 76 5.38 -18.25 9.69
C GLY A 76 6.58 -17.90 8.79
N GLY A 77 6.39 -17.09 7.76
CA GLY A 77 7.43 -16.68 6.82
C GLY A 77 8.21 -15.43 7.26
N PRO A 78 9.24 -15.04 6.50
CA PRO A 78 9.99 -13.81 6.76
C PRO A 78 9.16 -12.56 6.42
N ALA A 79 9.58 -11.42 6.97
CA ALA A 79 9.14 -10.11 6.51
C ALA A 79 9.49 -9.94 5.01
N THR A 80 8.53 -9.49 4.21
CA THR A 80 8.68 -9.48 2.75
C THR A 80 8.44 -8.09 2.19
N GLU A 81 9.34 -7.65 1.33
CA GLU A 81 9.13 -6.45 0.52
C GLU A 81 8.04 -6.70 -0.52
N THR A 82 7.21 -5.68 -0.77
CA THR A 82 6.04 -5.77 -1.67
C THR A 82 6.39 -5.88 -3.16
N GLY A 83 7.67 -6.02 -3.52
CA GLY A 83 8.14 -6.10 -4.91
C GLY A 83 8.15 -4.76 -5.65
N ILE A 84 7.50 -3.74 -5.10
CA ILE A 84 7.59 -2.34 -5.52
C ILE A 84 8.13 -1.56 -4.33
N SER A 85 9.20 -0.78 -4.56
CA SER A 85 9.77 0.08 -3.53
C SER A 85 8.81 1.24 -3.21
N ILE A 86 7.80 0.96 -2.39
CA ILE A 86 6.67 1.87 -2.09
C ILE A 86 7.14 3.21 -1.49
N GLY A 87 8.35 3.24 -0.89
CA GLY A 87 8.92 4.44 -0.29
C GLY A 87 9.04 5.59 -1.27
N ASP A 88 9.63 5.35 -2.43
CA ASP A 88 9.87 6.40 -3.44
C ASP A 88 8.54 6.95 -4.02
N PRO A 89 7.64 6.13 -4.61
CA PRO A 89 6.39 6.64 -5.16
C PRO A 89 5.46 7.18 -4.07
N GLY A 90 5.42 6.60 -2.88
CA GLY A 90 4.61 7.10 -1.77
C GLY A 90 5.04 8.49 -1.33
N THR A 91 6.36 8.73 -1.24
CA THR A 91 6.93 10.05 -0.96
C THR A 91 6.59 11.04 -2.06
N GLY A 92 6.74 10.65 -3.33
CA GLY A 92 6.40 11.49 -4.48
C GLY A 92 4.92 11.89 -4.51
N MET A 93 4.02 10.96 -4.24
CA MET A 93 2.57 11.23 -4.16
C MET A 93 2.24 12.17 -3.00
N THR A 94 2.84 11.95 -1.84
CA THR A 94 2.67 12.84 -0.66
C THR A 94 3.15 14.24 -0.97
N ALA A 95 4.32 14.37 -1.61
CA ALA A 95 4.85 15.67 -2.03
C ALA A 95 3.97 16.36 -3.06
N ALA A 96 3.47 15.63 -4.06
CA ALA A 96 2.56 16.19 -5.07
C ALA A 96 1.27 16.74 -4.45
N TRP A 97 0.69 16.00 -3.50
CA TRP A 97 -0.47 16.44 -2.74
C TRP A 97 -0.17 17.69 -1.90
N ALA A 98 0.96 17.68 -1.17
CA ALA A 98 1.37 18.81 -0.32
C ALA A 98 1.63 20.09 -1.17
N VAL A 99 2.28 19.94 -2.33
CA VAL A 99 2.52 21.04 -3.27
C VAL A 99 1.19 21.60 -3.80
N ALA A 100 0.25 20.75 -4.21
CA ALA A 100 -1.07 21.19 -4.67
C ALA A 100 -1.83 21.96 -3.57
N ALA A 101 -1.79 21.46 -2.33
CA ALA A 101 -2.38 22.13 -1.17
C ALA A 101 -1.71 23.50 -0.88
N ALA A 102 -0.38 23.56 -0.98
CA ALA A 102 0.39 24.80 -0.78
C ALA A 102 0.08 25.84 -1.85
N LEU A 103 -0.03 25.44 -3.13
CA LEU A 103 -0.44 26.34 -4.22
C LEU A 103 -1.85 26.92 -3.98
N ALA A 104 -2.80 26.06 -3.61
CA ALA A 104 -4.16 26.49 -3.28
C ALA A 104 -4.20 27.41 -2.04
N ALA A 105 -3.37 27.13 -1.02
CA ALA A 105 -3.25 27.98 0.16
C ALA A 105 -2.63 29.34 -0.19
N ARG A 106 -1.54 29.36 -0.96
CA ARG A 106 -0.87 30.59 -1.40
C ARG A 106 -1.82 31.51 -2.17
N THR A 107 -2.65 30.96 -3.05
CA THR A 107 -3.65 31.75 -3.80
C THR A 107 -4.63 32.45 -2.88
N ARG A 108 -4.94 31.87 -1.72
CA ARG A 108 -5.90 32.48 -0.75
C ARG A 108 -5.25 33.37 0.27
N THR A 109 -4.03 33.08 0.69
CA THR A 109 -3.36 33.73 1.83
C THR A 109 -2.20 34.65 1.44
N GLY A 110 -1.67 34.50 0.21
CA GLY A 110 -0.43 35.14 -0.23
C GLY A 110 0.84 34.59 0.43
N ILE A 111 0.74 33.48 1.19
CA ILE A 111 1.88 32.92 1.93
C ILE A 111 2.42 31.70 1.20
N ALA A 112 3.71 31.74 0.82
CA ALA A 112 4.42 30.62 0.26
C ALA A 112 4.89 29.65 1.36
N ALA A 113 4.65 28.34 1.17
CA ALA A 113 5.01 27.30 2.13
C ALA A 113 6.42 26.76 1.89
N ALA A 114 7.05 26.29 2.98
CA ALA A 114 8.13 25.30 2.93
C ALA A 114 7.53 23.94 3.30
N ILE A 115 7.80 22.93 2.49
CA ILE A 115 7.29 21.57 2.62
C ILE A 115 8.48 20.65 2.90
N ASP A 116 8.40 19.89 3.99
CA ASP A 116 9.34 18.84 4.34
C ASP A 116 8.62 17.50 4.29
N VAL A 117 9.08 16.58 3.43
CA VAL A 117 8.49 15.25 3.27
C VAL A 117 9.51 14.19 3.66
N SER A 118 9.24 13.51 4.76
CA SER A 118 9.97 12.31 5.18
C SER A 118 9.40 11.07 4.49
N MET A 119 10.24 10.31 3.82
CA MET A 119 9.86 9.03 3.21
C MET A 119 9.32 8.04 4.26
N VAL A 120 9.98 7.93 5.41
CA VAL A 120 9.54 7.04 6.50
C VAL A 120 8.15 7.43 6.99
N GLU A 121 7.87 8.71 7.18
CA GLU A 121 6.55 9.20 7.64
C GLU A 121 5.49 9.04 6.55
N ALA A 122 5.84 9.30 5.28
CA ALA A 122 4.94 9.08 4.15
C ALA A 122 4.49 7.63 4.06
N VAL A 123 5.42 6.67 4.21
CA VAL A 123 5.08 5.24 4.22
C VAL A 123 4.34 4.86 5.51
N ALA A 124 4.75 5.36 6.68
CA ALA A 124 4.08 5.08 7.94
C ALA A 124 2.59 5.48 7.89
N SER A 125 2.25 6.56 7.19
CA SER A 125 0.86 6.99 7.01
C SER A 125 -0.01 5.96 6.25
N THR A 126 0.60 5.04 5.51
CA THR A 126 -0.09 3.97 4.77
C THR A 126 -0.22 2.67 5.57
N VAL A 127 0.41 2.58 6.74
CA VAL A 127 0.46 1.38 7.59
C VAL A 127 -0.39 1.59 8.87
N GLY A 128 -1.54 2.24 8.72
CA GLY A 128 -2.36 2.65 9.86
C GLY A 128 -2.93 1.49 10.68
N GLU A 129 -3.41 0.44 10.03
CA GLU A 129 -4.04 -0.70 10.70
C GLU A 129 -3.08 -1.47 11.62
N PRO A 130 -1.87 -1.90 11.19
CA PRO A 130 -0.89 -2.51 12.08
C PRO A 130 -0.48 -1.62 13.25
N TRP A 131 -0.33 -0.31 13.02
CA TRP A 131 -0.04 0.65 14.09
C TRP A 131 -1.16 0.74 15.11
N MET A 132 -2.41 0.83 14.66
CA MET A 132 -3.59 0.87 15.53
C MET A 132 -3.75 -0.43 16.31
N ALA A 133 -3.51 -1.59 15.69
CA ALA A 133 -3.52 -2.88 16.37
C ALA A 133 -2.49 -2.94 17.51
N TYR A 134 -1.25 -2.55 17.22
CA TYR A 134 -0.20 -2.48 18.24
C TYR A 134 -0.56 -1.53 19.40
N LEU A 135 -1.06 -0.35 19.09
CA LEU A 135 -1.47 0.62 20.14
C LEU A 135 -2.64 0.11 21.01
N ALA A 136 -3.51 -0.70 20.43
CA ALA A 136 -4.66 -1.25 21.15
C ALA A 136 -4.30 -2.48 22.02
N THR A 137 -3.39 -3.33 21.58
CA THR A 137 -3.10 -4.62 22.19
C THR A 137 -1.74 -4.70 22.88
N GLY A 138 -0.77 -3.90 22.45
CA GLY A 138 0.64 -4.01 22.82
C GLY A 138 1.41 -5.08 22.04
N ASP A 139 0.74 -5.85 21.18
CA ASP A 139 1.35 -6.92 20.38
C ASP A 139 1.51 -6.50 18.93
N ASN A 140 2.62 -6.90 18.30
CA ASN A 140 2.77 -6.74 16.87
C ASN A 140 1.82 -7.70 16.13
N PRO A 141 1.06 -7.20 15.12
CA PRO A 141 0.23 -8.08 14.32
C PRO A 141 1.07 -9.11 13.58
N GLU A 142 0.58 -10.34 13.55
CA GLU A 142 1.21 -11.42 12.78
C GLU A 142 1.02 -11.20 11.28
N ARG A 143 1.93 -11.76 10.49
CA ARG A 143 1.79 -11.79 9.03
C ARG A 143 0.84 -12.91 8.65
N ILE A 144 -0.21 -12.58 7.92
CA ILE A 144 -1.29 -13.50 7.54
C ILE A 144 -1.44 -13.69 6.04
N GLY A 145 -0.45 -13.26 5.24
CA GLY A 145 -0.51 -13.35 3.77
C GLY A 145 -1.63 -12.48 3.21
N ASN A 146 -2.47 -13.07 2.39
CA ASN A 146 -3.65 -12.44 1.82
C ASN A 146 -4.94 -12.71 2.63
N HIS A 147 -4.84 -13.42 3.76
CA HIS A 147 -5.97 -13.63 4.65
C HIS A 147 -6.44 -12.31 5.29
N ASP A 148 -7.70 -12.25 5.66
CA ASP A 148 -8.29 -11.15 6.43
C ASP A 148 -8.47 -11.58 7.89
N PRO A 149 -8.29 -10.70 8.88
CA PRO A 149 -8.48 -11.06 10.30
C PRO A 149 -9.89 -11.56 10.65
N VAL A 150 -10.91 -11.17 9.87
CA VAL A 150 -12.32 -11.41 10.16
C VAL A 150 -12.99 -12.31 9.13
N TRP A 151 -12.66 -12.12 7.84
CA TRP A 151 -13.36 -12.74 6.73
C TRP A 151 -12.66 -13.98 6.20
N ALA A 152 -13.43 -15.02 5.89
CA ALA A 152 -12.99 -16.23 5.20
C ALA A 152 -14.13 -16.77 4.30
N PRO A 153 -13.82 -17.19 3.04
CA PRO A 153 -12.52 -17.12 2.40
C PRO A 153 -12.10 -15.69 2.06
N HIS A 154 -10.80 -15.41 2.13
CA HIS A 154 -10.18 -14.17 1.67
C HIS A 154 -8.71 -14.48 1.34
N GLU A 155 -8.42 -14.94 0.12
CA GLU A 155 -7.09 -15.39 -0.26
C GLU A 155 -6.90 -15.32 -1.80
N CYS A 156 -5.68 -15.57 -2.24
CA CYS A 156 -5.30 -15.71 -3.64
C CYS A 156 -5.04 -17.20 -3.95
N TYR A 157 -5.88 -17.80 -4.77
CA TYR A 157 -5.89 -19.24 -5.05
C TYR A 157 -5.24 -19.57 -6.40
N PRO A 158 -4.49 -20.70 -6.50
CA PRO A 158 -3.89 -21.12 -7.76
C PRO A 158 -4.95 -21.46 -8.81
N ALA A 159 -4.67 -21.14 -10.07
CA ALA A 159 -5.50 -21.49 -11.21
C ALA A 159 -4.70 -22.31 -12.23
N SER A 160 -5.35 -22.79 -13.29
CA SER A 160 -4.67 -23.57 -14.33
C SER A 160 -3.63 -22.72 -15.08
N GLY A 161 -2.52 -23.35 -15.46
CA GLY A 161 -1.42 -22.71 -16.17
C GLY A 161 -0.24 -22.42 -15.25
N ARG A 162 0.72 -21.63 -15.76
CA ARG A 162 1.90 -21.27 -15.02
C ARG A 162 1.69 -19.89 -14.38
N ASP A 163 1.81 -19.83 -13.06
CA ASP A 163 1.74 -18.58 -12.29
C ASP A 163 0.42 -17.81 -12.51
N ASN A 164 -0.68 -18.55 -12.66
CA ASN A 164 -2.02 -17.99 -12.74
C ASN A 164 -2.73 -18.12 -11.40
N TRP A 165 -3.29 -17.02 -10.94
CA TRP A 165 -3.92 -16.91 -9.63
C TRP A 165 -5.25 -16.17 -9.75
N VAL A 166 -6.16 -16.44 -8.82
CA VAL A 166 -7.44 -15.75 -8.69
C VAL A 166 -7.68 -15.38 -7.22
N THR A 167 -7.94 -14.12 -6.96
CA THR A 167 -8.38 -13.67 -5.62
C THR A 167 -9.86 -13.96 -5.46
N ILE A 168 -10.25 -14.47 -4.29
CA ILE A 168 -11.65 -14.72 -3.93
C ILE A 168 -11.86 -14.25 -2.50
N ALA A 169 -12.94 -13.47 -2.28
CA ALA A 169 -13.30 -13.00 -0.95
C ALA A 169 -14.82 -13.10 -0.72
N CYS A 170 -15.19 -13.52 0.50
CA CYS A 170 -16.57 -13.49 0.98
C CYS A 170 -16.61 -12.71 2.29
N THR A 171 -17.34 -11.60 2.32
CA THR A 171 -17.51 -10.75 3.49
C THR A 171 -18.84 -10.98 4.21
N THR A 172 -19.75 -11.75 3.60
CA THR A 172 -21.05 -12.11 4.16
C THR A 172 -21.32 -13.60 4.08
N ASP A 173 -22.21 -14.11 4.93
CA ASP A 173 -22.63 -15.51 4.89
C ASP A 173 -23.41 -15.83 3.62
N ASP A 174 -24.10 -14.86 3.05
CA ASP A 174 -24.84 -15.00 1.79
C ASP A 174 -23.90 -15.17 0.56
N GLU A 175 -22.81 -14.43 0.50
CA GLU A 175 -21.75 -14.62 -0.50
C GLU A 175 -21.12 -16.02 -0.37
N TRP A 176 -20.85 -16.44 0.86
CA TRP A 176 -20.35 -17.78 1.13
C TRP A 176 -21.31 -18.86 0.64
N GLN A 177 -22.60 -18.74 0.93
CA GLN A 177 -23.61 -19.72 0.49
C GLN A 177 -23.63 -19.89 -1.03
N ARG A 178 -23.49 -18.78 -1.77
CA ARG A 178 -23.42 -18.82 -3.25
C ARG A 178 -22.13 -19.46 -3.74
N LEU A 179 -20.98 -19.11 -3.14
CA LEU A 179 -19.69 -19.74 -3.45
C LEU A 179 -19.72 -21.23 -3.14
N ALA A 180 -20.15 -21.61 -1.94
CA ALA A 180 -20.20 -22.98 -1.48
C ALA A 180 -21.02 -23.88 -2.42
N ALA A 181 -22.16 -23.42 -2.89
CA ALA A 181 -23.02 -24.14 -3.82
C ALA A 181 -22.35 -24.42 -5.19
N VAL A 182 -21.41 -23.57 -5.60
CA VAL A 182 -20.62 -23.77 -6.83
C VAL A 182 -19.44 -24.72 -6.60
N LEU A 183 -18.86 -24.70 -5.41
CA LEU A 183 -17.74 -25.59 -5.06
C LEU A 183 -18.19 -27.03 -4.91
N ASP A 184 -19.21 -27.29 -4.09
CA ASP A 184 -19.82 -28.57 -3.80
C ASP A 184 -21.23 -28.37 -3.22
N PRO A 185 -22.27 -29.08 -3.70
CA PRO A 185 -23.66 -28.96 -3.21
C PRO A 185 -23.87 -29.22 -1.71
N GLU A 186 -22.97 -29.93 -1.06
CA GLU A 186 -23.06 -30.23 0.37
C GLU A 186 -22.43 -29.15 1.26
N LEU A 187 -21.51 -28.34 0.71
CA LEU A 187 -20.79 -27.32 1.47
C LEU A 187 -21.69 -26.23 2.09
N PRO A 188 -22.76 -25.77 1.44
CA PRO A 188 -23.66 -24.77 2.04
C PRO A 188 -24.21 -25.18 3.41
N ASN A 189 -24.35 -26.48 3.66
CA ASN A 189 -24.91 -27.02 4.90
C ASN A 189 -23.84 -27.60 5.86
N ALA A 190 -22.55 -27.51 5.49
CA ALA A 190 -21.48 -28.02 6.32
C ALA A 190 -21.32 -27.20 7.61
N PRO A 191 -21.55 -27.78 8.80
CA PRO A 191 -21.56 -27.02 10.07
C PRO A 191 -20.29 -26.22 10.32
N ARG A 192 -19.14 -26.74 9.87
CA ARG A 192 -17.83 -26.09 10.05
C ARG A 192 -17.61 -24.83 9.18
N PHE A 193 -18.55 -24.50 8.28
CA PHE A 193 -18.45 -23.35 7.40
C PHE A 193 -19.71 -22.46 7.40
N LEU A 194 -20.67 -22.71 8.27
CA LEU A 194 -21.96 -22.01 8.27
C LEU A 194 -21.84 -20.52 8.54
N THR A 195 -21.04 -20.14 9.52
CA THR A 195 -20.86 -18.74 9.90
C THR A 195 -19.45 -18.24 9.56
N ALA A 196 -19.27 -16.92 9.47
CA ALA A 196 -17.95 -16.33 9.28
C ALA A 196 -16.93 -16.81 10.34
N VAL A 197 -17.37 -16.96 11.60
CA VAL A 197 -16.53 -17.47 12.70
C VAL A 197 -16.13 -18.93 12.47
N ASP A 198 -17.06 -19.77 12.01
CA ASP A 198 -16.78 -21.18 11.74
C ASP A 198 -15.81 -21.31 10.53
N ARG A 199 -16.02 -20.54 9.50
CA ARG A 199 -15.10 -20.48 8.33
C ARG A 199 -13.71 -20.03 8.75
N LYS A 200 -13.61 -18.98 9.56
CA LYS A 200 -12.31 -18.48 10.04
C LYS A 200 -11.56 -19.52 10.90
N ARG A 201 -12.25 -20.28 11.72
CA ARG A 201 -11.67 -21.37 12.51
C ARG A 201 -11.16 -22.54 11.64
N ASN A 202 -11.80 -22.77 10.52
CA ASN A 202 -11.49 -23.85 9.58
C ASN A 202 -10.90 -23.34 8.27
N GLU A 203 -10.28 -22.16 8.26
CA GLU A 203 -9.83 -21.45 7.08
C GLU A 203 -8.84 -22.27 6.25
N PHE A 204 -7.91 -22.96 6.87
CA PHE A 204 -6.95 -23.81 6.17
C PHE A 204 -7.64 -24.94 5.37
N GLU A 205 -8.63 -25.63 5.94
CA GLU A 205 -9.41 -26.64 5.21
C GLU A 205 -10.21 -26.01 4.07
N LEU A 206 -10.80 -24.84 4.32
CA LEU A 206 -11.56 -24.07 3.34
C LEU A 206 -10.69 -23.68 2.13
N ASP A 207 -9.48 -23.20 2.38
CA ASP A 207 -8.54 -22.82 1.33
C ASP A 207 -8.09 -24.02 0.49
N GLN A 208 -7.93 -25.17 1.12
CA GLN A 208 -7.63 -26.42 0.38
C GLN A 208 -8.78 -26.80 -0.57
N ILE A 209 -10.01 -26.70 -0.13
CA ILE A 209 -11.19 -27.00 -0.95
C ILE A 209 -11.26 -26.02 -2.15
N ILE A 210 -11.11 -24.73 -1.90
CA ILE A 210 -11.14 -23.71 -2.96
C ILE A 210 -9.98 -23.89 -3.92
N SER A 211 -8.76 -24.09 -3.41
CA SER A 211 -7.57 -24.36 -4.22
C SER A 211 -7.74 -25.57 -5.12
N ALA A 212 -8.29 -26.67 -4.60
CA ALA A 212 -8.57 -27.87 -5.38
C ALA A 212 -9.59 -27.61 -6.51
N TRP A 213 -10.56 -26.73 -6.26
CA TRP A 213 -11.55 -26.35 -7.25
C TRP A 213 -10.97 -25.40 -8.32
N THR A 214 -10.13 -24.42 -7.94
CA THR A 214 -9.57 -23.42 -8.86
C THR A 214 -8.40 -23.92 -9.68
N CYS A 215 -7.51 -24.77 -9.15
CA CYS A 215 -6.24 -25.15 -9.78
C CYS A 215 -6.38 -25.80 -11.17
N GLY A 216 -7.53 -26.42 -11.46
CA GLY A 216 -7.84 -27.02 -12.77
C GLY A 216 -8.59 -26.11 -13.74
N ARG A 217 -8.87 -24.85 -13.38
CA ARG A 217 -9.71 -23.93 -14.13
C ARG A 217 -8.96 -22.69 -14.56
N ASP A 218 -9.36 -22.09 -15.68
CA ASP A 218 -8.86 -20.79 -16.12
C ASP A 218 -9.28 -19.68 -15.14
N HIS A 219 -8.34 -18.82 -14.74
CA HIS A 219 -8.59 -17.78 -13.73
C HIS A 219 -9.65 -16.76 -14.16
N TRP A 220 -9.76 -16.48 -15.46
CA TRP A 220 -10.81 -15.59 -16.00
C TRP A 220 -12.18 -16.26 -15.98
N GLU A 221 -12.25 -17.56 -16.26
CA GLU A 221 -13.49 -18.33 -16.17
C GLU A 221 -13.99 -18.39 -14.73
N VAL A 222 -13.08 -18.68 -13.77
CA VAL A 222 -13.40 -18.65 -12.35
C VAL A 222 -13.93 -17.29 -11.93
N ALA A 223 -13.22 -16.22 -12.26
CA ALA A 223 -13.63 -14.87 -11.89
C ALA A 223 -15.02 -14.52 -12.48
N ARG A 224 -15.23 -14.76 -13.77
CA ARG A 224 -16.53 -14.49 -14.42
C ARG A 224 -17.68 -15.30 -13.80
N GLN A 225 -17.44 -16.59 -13.50
CA GLN A 225 -18.43 -17.45 -12.88
C GLN A 225 -18.83 -16.94 -11.49
N LEU A 226 -17.87 -16.57 -10.67
CA LEU A 226 -18.11 -16.10 -9.31
C LEU A 226 -18.73 -14.70 -9.28
N GLN A 227 -18.26 -13.79 -10.13
CA GLN A 227 -18.86 -12.46 -10.28
C GLN A 227 -20.33 -12.52 -10.71
N ALA A 228 -20.67 -13.46 -11.62
CA ALA A 228 -22.05 -13.64 -12.08
C ALA A 228 -23.03 -14.03 -10.97
N ILE A 229 -22.53 -14.62 -9.89
CA ILE A 229 -23.33 -14.97 -8.70
C ILE A 229 -23.12 -13.99 -7.54
N GLY A 230 -22.43 -12.85 -7.78
CA GLY A 230 -22.21 -11.80 -6.77
C GLY A 230 -21.18 -12.16 -5.71
N VAL A 231 -20.18 -12.98 -6.04
CA VAL A 231 -19.01 -13.26 -5.20
C VAL A 231 -17.81 -12.47 -5.74
N ALA A 232 -17.11 -11.77 -4.85
CA ALA A 232 -15.91 -11.02 -5.23
C ALA A 232 -14.79 -11.98 -5.64
N ALA A 233 -14.39 -11.89 -6.91
CA ALA A 233 -13.27 -12.64 -7.47
C ALA A 233 -12.63 -11.88 -8.62
N PHE A 234 -11.29 -11.93 -8.72
CA PHE A 234 -10.57 -11.32 -9.84
C PHE A 234 -9.25 -12.06 -10.11
N PRO A 235 -8.83 -12.24 -11.38
CA PRO A 235 -7.55 -12.86 -11.68
C PRO A 235 -6.39 -11.92 -11.35
N SER A 236 -5.32 -12.46 -10.79
CA SER A 236 -4.05 -11.74 -10.68
C SER A 236 -3.47 -11.59 -12.08
N GLN A 237 -3.20 -10.37 -12.51
CA GLN A 237 -2.76 -10.07 -13.87
C GLN A 237 -1.26 -9.81 -13.93
N SER A 238 -0.60 -10.42 -14.90
CA SER A 238 0.76 -10.04 -15.27
C SER A 238 0.76 -8.72 -16.07
N PRO A 239 1.88 -8.00 -16.15
CA PRO A 239 2.01 -6.84 -17.04
C PRO A 239 1.64 -7.15 -18.50
N GLN A 240 1.91 -8.39 -18.96
CA GLN A 240 1.54 -8.83 -20.31
C GLN A 240 0.02 -8.96 -20.48
N ALA A 241 -0.72 -9.31 -19.44
CA ALA A 241 -2.18 -9.47 -19.50
C ALA A 241 -2.93 -8.13 -19.49
N LEU A 242 -2.25 -7.02 -19.19
CA LEU A 242 -2.79 -5.67 -19.17
C LEU A 242 -2.74 -4.99 -20.54
N TRP A 243 -2.05 -5.58 -21.55
CA TRP A 243 -1.90 -5.11 -22.92
C TRP A 243 -2.52 -6.07 -23.93
#